data_7cf79a8c36cd0feb6c77b0132e6b3286
#
_entry.id   7cf79a8c36cd0feb6c77b0132e6b3286
#
_cell.length_a   1.000
_cell.length_b   1.000
_cell.length_c   1.000
_cell.angle_alpha   90.00
_cell.angle_beta   90.00
_cell.angle_gamma   90.00
#
_symmetry.space_group_name_H-M   'P 1'
#
loop_
_entity.id
_entity.type
_entity.pdbx_description
1 polymer ?
#
loop_
_entity_poly.entity_id
_entity_poly.type
_entity_poly.pdbx_seq_one_letter_code
_entity_poly.pdbx_strand_id
1 'polypeptide(L)'
;MEQKQEQENTIDLTQLLRICRKHIWALILWSVGLALVGWGVSEFVISPKYTSTAQLLVNQKSRNNDPNAAYATQQANMQMVTTYKDIVTSNKILTEASNRLANPTVVVKKAQKAVYRTDENGRRRLVRKARPAVIERSGKSYSVSAKELAKSISVGTQQQSQVFSISAKADTPAKAKAEVNAVAETFSKEIPNIMSVNNVTIVANGTNGVQSSPNVKLFTLAGFVVGLVLSFAVVLIREMSDTTVRDDEFLTRELGLTNLGQIAHFHLSSSFTIKKSASMTNRGQTKRRRV
;
A
#
# COMPACT_ATOMS: atom_id res chain seq x y z
N MET A 1 -21.35 -55.53 26.91
CA MET A 1 -20.44 -54.76 26.06
C MET A 1 -21.07 -53.41 25.83
N GLU A 2 -20.76 -52.48 26.72
CA GLU A 2 -21.18 -51.07 26.58
C GLU A 2 -20.32 -50.42 25.55
N GLN A 3 -20.91 -50.03 24.42
CA GLN A 3 -20.31 -49.13 23.47
C GLN A 3 -20.34 -47.74 24.12
N LYS A 4 -19.22 -47.36 24.69
CA LYS A 4 -18.91 -45.99 25.06
C LYS A 4 -18.82 -45.21 23.75
N GLN A 5 -19.91 -44.57 23.34
CA GLN A 5 -19.88 -43.58 22.27
C GLN A 5 -18.96 -42.46 22.75
N GLU A 6 -17.75 -42.45 22.22
CA GLU A 6 -16.89 -41.27 22.27
C GLU A 6 -17.66 -40.15 21.55
N GLN A 7 -18.25 -39.26 22.34
CA GLN A 7 -18.74 -37.99 21.82
C GLN A 7 -17.52 -37.25 21.30
N GLU A 8 -17.24 -37.42 20.01
CA GLU A 8 -16.39 -36.48 19.31
C GLU A 8 -16.98 -35.08 19.54
N ASN A 9 -16.21 -34.23 20.20
CA ASN A 9 -16.47 -32.78 20.30
C ASN A 9 -16.40 -32.16 18.91
N THR A 10 -17.28 -32.54 18.02
CA THR A 10 -17.46 -31.88 16.75
C THR A 10 -18.11 -30.54 17.02
N ILE A 11 -17.34 -29.48 16.91
CA ILE A 11 -17.85 -28.11 17.00
C ILE A 11 -18.90 -27.97 15.89
N ASP A 12 -20.17 -28.00 16.27
CA ASP A 12 -21.25 -27.88 15.31
C ASP A 12 -21.29 -26.47 14.73
N LEU A 13 -21.36 -26.38 13.40
CA LEU A 13 -21.40 -25.11 12.67
C LEU A 13 -22.54 -24.21 13.16
N THR A 14 -23.65 -24.82 13.60
CA THR A 14 -24.80 -24.11 14.18
C THR A 14 -24.46 -23.49 15.54
N GLN A 15 -23.63 -24.15 16.36
CA GLN A 15 -23.13 -23.60 17.63
C GLN A 15 -22.22 -22.40 17.38
N LEU A 16 -21.28 -22.49 16.42
CA LEU A 16 -20.43 -21.36 16.04
C LEU A 16 -21.25 -20.14 15.59
N LEU A 17 -22.28 -20.37 14.78
CA LEU A 17 -23.16 -19.30 14.31
C LEU A 17 -23.93 -18.64 15.44
N ARG A 18 -24.38 -19.42 16.43
CA ARG A 18 -25.06 -18.94 17.63
C ARG A 18 -24.14 -18.11 18.51
N ILE A 19 -22.89 -18.55 18.70
CA ILE A 19 -21.86 -17.83 19.46
C ILE A 19 -21.55 -16.48 18.78
N CYS A 20 -21.33 -16.49 17.47
CA CYS A 20 -21.11 -15.27 16.69
C CYS A 20 -22.26 -14.27 16.85
N ARG A 21 -23.50 -14.73 16.75
CA ARG A 21 -24.70 -13.88 16.88
C ARG A 21 -24.86 -13.33 18.29
N LYS A 22 -24.53 -14.12 19.32
CA LYS A 22 -24.58 -13.71 20.74
C LYS A 22 -23.56 -12.60 21.05
N HIS A 23 -22.36 -12.67 20.45
CA HIS A 23 -21.23 -11.76 20.72
C HIS A 23 -20.92 -10.81 19.55
N ILE A 24 -21.86 -10.60 18.62
CA ILE A 24 -21.65 -9.82 17.42
C ILE A 24 -21.14 -8.39 17.70
N TRP A 25 -21.66 -7.74 18.74
CA TRP A 25 -21.22 -6.42 19.17
C TRP A 25 -19.76 -6.40 19.65
N ALA A 26 -19.34 -7.44 20.36
CA ALA A 26 -17.95 -7.57 20.79
C ALA A 26 -17.03 -7.81 19.59
N LEU A 27 -17.43 -8.67 18.66
CA LEU A 27 -16.69 -8.94 17.42
C LEU A 27 -16.50 -7.65 16.58
N ILE A 28 -17.56 -6.88 16.40
CA ILE A 28 -17.52 -5.62 15.65
C ILE A 28 -16.64 -4.60 16.38
N LEU A 29 -16.80 -4.42 17.67
CA LEU A 29 -16.06 -3.42 18.44
C LEU A 29 -14.55 -3.69 18.43
N TRP A 30 -14.12 -4.94 18.62
CA TRP A 30 -12.72 -5.33 18.55
C TRP A 30 -12.15 -5.20 17.13
N SER A 31 -12.91 -5.63 16.10
CA SER A 31 -12.47 -5.52 14.71
C SER A 31 -12.31 -4.06 14.28
N VAL A 32 -13.26 -3.19 14.63
CA VAL A 32 -13.19 -1.75 14.34
C VAL A 32 -12.09 -1.10 15.17
N GLY A 33 -11.91 -1.48 16.44
CA GLY A 33 -10.84 -0.97 17.29
C GLY A 33 -9.46 -1.26 16.70
N LEU A 34 -9.20 -2.50 16.27
CA LEU A 34 -7.93 -2.86 15.61
C LEU A 34 -7.77 -2.28 14.20
N ALA A 35 -8.86 -2.08 13.47
CA ALA A 35 -8.83 -1.34 12.21
C ALA A 35 -8.38 0.13 12.41
N LEU A 36 -8.88 0.80 13.46
CA LEU A 36 -8.45 2.15 13.83
C LEU A 36 -6.97 2.19 14.26
N VAL A 37 -6.50 1.18 14.98
CA VAL A 37 -5.07 1.04 15.30
C VAL A 37 -4.25 0.87 14.01
N GLY A 38 -4.66 0.01 13.10
CA GLY A 38 -3.99 -0.19 11.80
C GLY A 38 -3.95 1.09 10.96
N TRP A 39 -5.05 1.85 10.95
CA TRP A 39 -5.11 3.16 10.31
C TRP A 39 -4.14 4.14 10.99
N GLY A 40 -4.16 4.26 12.31
CA GLY A 40 -3.28 5.16 13.07
C GLY A 40 -1.79 4.83 12.87
N VAL A 41 -1.41 3.56 12.90
CA VAL A 41 -0.03 3.14 12.63
C VAL A 41 0.38 3.53 11.21
N SER A 42 -0.49 3.32 10.22
CA SER A 42 -0.20 3.69 8.83
C SER A 42 -0.01 5.18 8.63
N GLU A 43 -0.79 6.03 9.31
CA GLU A 43 -0.77 7.48 9.12
C GLU A 43 0.34 8.17 9.93
N PHE A 44 0.54 7.74 11.19
CA PHE A 44 1.42 8.46 12.14
C PHE A 44 2.79 7.81 12.35
N VAL A 45 2.93 6.49 12.15
CA VAL A 45 4.18 5.77 12.44
C VAL A 45 5.00 5.56 11.18
N ILE A 46 4.36 5.29 10.04
CA ILE A 46 5.08 4.95 8.80
C ILE A 46 5.33 6.22 7.99
N SER A 47 6.61 6.52 7.74
CA SER A 47 7.00 7.66 6.90
C SER A 47 6.48 7.50 5.46
N PRO A 48 5.84 8.52 4.88
CA PRO A 48 5.34 8.46 3.53
C PRO A 48 6.50 8.35 2.52
N LYS A 49 6.30 7.51 1.50
CA LYS A 49 7.23 7.36 0.37
C LYS A 49 6.50 7.74 -0.92
N TYR A 50 7.24 8.40 -1.81
CA TYR A 50 6.75 8.90 -3.06
C TYR A 50 7.43 8.18 -4.22
N THR A 51 6.66 7.77 -5.22
CA THR A 51 7.18 7.11 -6.42
C THR A 51 7.01 8.00 -7.62
N SER A 52 8.08 8.19 -8.37
CA SER A 52 8.10 8.84 -9.67
C SER A 52 8.50 7.82 -10.73
N THR A 53 7.90 7.90 -11.91
CA THR A 53 8.12 6.94 -12.99
C THR A 53 8.47 7.66 -14.28
N ALA A 54 9.53 7.22 -14.95
CA ALA A 54 9.92 7.62 -16.29
C ALA A 54 9.70 6.44 -17.25
N GLN A 55 9.36 6.74 -18.51
CA GLN A 55 9.18 5.73 -19.56
C GLN A 55 10.24 5.88 -20.66
N LEU A 56 10.84 4.77 -21.03
CA LEU A 56 11.88 4.69 -22.05
C LEU A 56 11.48 3.70 -23.14
N LEU A 57 11.75 4.09 -24.38
CA LEU A 57 11.59 3.25 -25.56
C LEU A 57 12.98 2.91 -26.10
N VAL A 58 13.24 1.61 -26.25
CA VAL A 58 14.45 1.15 -26.94
C VAL A 58 14.08 0.71 -28.34
N ASN A 59 14.63 1.40 -29.33
CA ASN A 59 14.41 1.10 -30.75
C ASN A 59 15.70 0.57 -31.38
N GLN A 60 15.66 -0.67 -31.83
CA GLN A 60 16.70 -1.21 -32.73
C GLN A 60 16.28 -0.97 -34.16
N LYS A 61 17.10 -0.24 -34.89
CA LYS A 61 16.89 -0.04 -36.32
C LYS A 61 17.13 -1.38 -37.03
N SER A 62 16.07 -2.04 -37.49
CA SER A 62 16.21 -3.18 -38.37
C SER A 62 16.92 -2.72 -39.65
N ARG A 63 18.03 -3.38 -39.99
CA ARG A 63 18.79 -3.11 -41.22
C ARG A 63 18.21 -3.79 -42.45
N ASN A 64 17.29 -4.72 -42.28
CA ASN A 64 16.71 -5.52 -43.35
C ASN A 64 15.23 -5.18 -43.55
N ASN A 65 14.85 -4.92 -44.81
CA ASN A 65 13.47 -4.72 -45.22
C ASN A 65 12.69 -6.05 -45.38
N ASP A 66 13.22 -7.15 -44.85
CA ASP A 66 12.57 -8.47 -44.90
C ASP A 66 11.50 -8.56 -43.79
N PRO A 67 10.23 -8.82 -44.15
CA PRO A 67 9.14 -8.95 -43.19
C PRO A 67 9.39 -10.04 -42.14
N ASN A 68 10.03 -11.14 -42.50
CA ASN A 68 10.35 -12.25 -41.57
C ASN A 68 11.46 -11.83 -40.58
N ALA A 69 12.44 -11.05 -41.02
CA ALA A 69 13.47 -10.48 -40.16
C ALA A 69 12.88 -9.46 -39.19
N ALA A 70 11.85 -8.72 -39.60
CA ALA A 70 11.15 -7.77 -38.73
C ALA A 70 10.45 -8.48 -37.55
N TYR A 71 9.80 -9.63 -37.79
CA TYR A 71 9.15 -10.44 -36.74
C TYR A 71 10.16 -11.00 -35.75
N ALA A 72 11.25 -11.59 -36.25
CA ALA A 72 12.33 -12.12 -35.40
C ALA A 72 13.00 -11.02 -34.55
N THR A 73 13.20 -9.83 -35.15
CA THR A 73 13.76 -8.65 -34.47
C THR A 73 12.81 -8.16 -33.35
N GLN A 74 11.50 -8.16 -33.60
CA GLN A 74 10.52 -7.75 -32.58
C GLN A 74 10.52 -8.71 -31.38
N GLN A 75 10.61 -10.01 -31.63
CA GLN A 75 10.67 -11.02 -30.56
C GLN A 75 11.98 -10.95 -29.78
N ALA A 76 13.10 -10.73 -30.45
CA ALA A 76 14.39 -10.51 -29.84
C ALA A 76 14.39 -9.22 -28.96
N ASN A 77 13.76 -8.15 -29.43
CA ASN A 77 13.63 -6.91 -28.68
C ASN A 77 12.83 -7.06 -27.39
N MET A 78 11.81 -7.91 -27.38
CA MET A 78 11.04 -8.22 -26.17
C MET A 78 11.87 -8.97 -25.13
N GLN A 79 12.72 -9.91 -25.55
CA GLN A 79 13.64 -10.61 -24.64
C GLN A 79 14.73 -9.70 -24.08
N MET A 80 15.18 -8.73 -24.86
CA MET A 80 16.19 -7.76 -24.42
C MET A 80 15.73 -6.83 -23.30
N VAL A 81 14.43 -6.67 -23.09
CA VAL A 81 13.90 -5.80 -22.03
C VAL A 81 14.36 -6.27 -20.64
N THR A 82 14.49 -7.57 -20.44
CA THR A 82 15.05 -8.12 -19.20
C THR A 82 16.52 -7.70 -19.02
N THR A 83 17.31 -7.78 -20.09
CA THR A 83 18.70 -7.32 -20.10
C THR A 83 18.81 -5.84 -19.79
N TYR A 84 17.91 -5.00 -20.32
CA TYR A 84 17.89 -3.58 -19.99
C TYR A 84 17.61 -3.30 -18.51
N LYS A 85 16.76 -4.09 -17.88
CA LYS A 85 16.53 -4.02 -16.43
C LYS A 85 17.84 -4.22 -15.66
N ASP A 86 18.59 -5.25 -16.01
CA ASP A 86 19.86 -5.55 -15.35
C ASP A 86 20.91 -4.47 -15.58
N ILE A 87 20.95 -3.89 -16.78
CA ILE A 87 21.86 -2.79 -17.10
C ILE A 87 21.46 -1.52 -16.32
N VAL A 88 20.17 -1.16 -16.25
CA VAL A 88 19.69 0.01 -15.48
C VAL A 88 20.11 -0.09 -14.03
N THR A 89 20.01 -1.28 -13.43
CA THR A 89 20.37 -1.52 -12.03
C THR A 89 21.85 -1.83 -11.83
N SER A 90 22.66 -1.81 -12.88
CA SER A 90 24.11 -2.04 -12.80
C SER A 90 24.82 -0.94 -12.01
N ASN A 91 25.88 -1.32 -11.32
CA ASN A 91 26.67 -0.37 -10.52
C ASN A 91 27.22 0.79 -11.35
N LYS A 92 27.57 0.58 -12.62
CA LYS A 92 28.06 1.63 -13.53
C LYS A 92 27.00 2.73 -13.72
N ILE A 93 25.78 2.35 -14.07
CA ILE A 93 24.68 3.32 -14.30
C ILE A 93 24.30 4.03 -13.01
N LEU A 94 24.21 3.29 -11.90
CA LEU A 94 23.79 3.87 -10.63
C LEU A 94 24.86 4.79 -10.02
N THR A 95 26.15 4.51 -10.20
CA THR A 95 27.23 5.40 -9.76
C THR A 95 27.23 6.70 -10.57
N GLU A 96 27.11 6.61 -11.87
CA GLU A 96 27.04 7.82 -12.73
C GLU A 96 25.77 8.64 -12.45
N ALA A 97 24.63 7.99 -12.24
CA ALA A 97 23.40 8.65 -11.82
C ALA A 97 23.55 9.33 -10.45
N SER A 98 24.21 8.68 -9.48
CA SER A 98 24.54 9.24 -8.17
C SER A 98 25.39 10.52 -8.30
N ASN A 99 26.42 10.49 -9.14
CA ASN A 99 27.27 11.64 -9.42
C ASN A 99 26.47 12.81 -10.04
N ARG A 100 25.52 12.53 -10.92
CA ARG A 100 24.61 13.52 -11.50
C ARG A 100 23.67 14.12 -10.46
N LEU A 101 23.15 13.31 -9.55
CA LEU A 101 22.31 13.79 -8.45
C LEU A 101 23.07 14.70 -7.48
N ALA A 102 24.32 14.36 -7.20
CA ALA A 102 25.20 15.20 -6.38
C ALA A 102 25.57 16.53 -7.05
N ASN A 103 25.73 16.50 -8.39
CA ASN A 103 26.13 17.66 -9.19
C ASN A 103 25.16 17.87 -10.37
N PRO A 104 23.92 18.32 -10.12
CA PRO A 104 22.97 18.53 -11.20
C PRO A 104 23.44 19.69 -12.10
N THR A 105 23.72 19.36 -13.36
CA THR A 105 24.19 20.33 -14.35
C THR A 105 23.27 20.34 -15.56
N VAL A 106 22.93 21.53 -16.03
CA VAL A 106 22.19 21.74 -17.27
C VAL A 106 23.11 22.39 -18.28
N VAL A 107 23.13 21.83 -19.49
CA VAL A 107 23.87 22.43 -20.62
C VAL A 107 23.05 23.59 -21.15
N VAL A 108 23.42 24.82 -20.80
CA VAL A 108 22.74 26.04 -21.23
C VAL A 108 23.08 26.35 -22.69
N LYS A 109 24.31 26.09 -23.11
CA LYS A 109 24.71 26.22 -24.51
C LYS A 109 25.48 24.97 -24.95
N LYS A 110 25.03 24.35 -26.02
CA LYS A 110 25.72 23.19 -26.61
C LYS A 110 27.10 23.58 -27.12
N ALA A 111 28.07 22.69 -27.00
CA ALA A 111 29.37 22.85 -27.60
C ALA A 111 29.22 23.10 -29.12
N GLN A 112 29.94 24.06 -29.62
CA GLN A 112 29.98 24.36 -31.05
C GLN A 112 31.34 23.92 -31.59
N LYS A 113 31.33 23.08 -32.63
CA LYS A 113 32.55 22.68 -33.31
C LYS A 113 33.12 23.85 -34.09
N ALA A 114 34.45 23.87 -34.25
CA ALA A 114 35.10 24.80 -35.17
C ALA A 114 34.58 24.59 -36.59
N VAL A 115 34.28 25.66 -37.27
CA VAL A 115 33.85 25.62 -38.67
C VAL A 115 35.02 26.14 -39.54
N TYR A 116 35.43 25.30 -40.45
CA TYR A 116 36.45 25.62 -41.44
C TYR A 116 35.80 25.78 -42.80
N ARG A 117 36.18 26.78 -43.56
CA ARG A 117 35.81 26.94 -44.98
C ARG A 117 37.08 26.74 -45.79
N THR A 118 37.00 26.03 -46.90
CA THR A 118 38.09 25.85 -47.84
C THR A 118 37.98 26.96 -48.85
N ASP A 119 39.03 27.75 -49.03
CA ASP A 119 39.15 28.81 -50.09
C ASP A 119 39.36 28.19 -51.45
N GLU A 120 39.20 28.98 -52.55
CA GLU A 120 39.39 28.55 -53.93
C GLU A 120 40.79 27.97 -54.20
N ASN A 121 41.75 28.28 -53.33
CA ASN A 121 43.11 27.75 -53.38
C ASN A 121 43.33 26.48 -52.54
N GLY A 122 42.25 25.84 -52.10
CA GLY A 122 42.32 24.60 -51.32
C GLY A 122 42.78 24.77 -49.87
N ARG A 123 42.95 26.00 -49.39
CA ARG A 123 43.40 26.27 -47.99
C ARG A 123 42.22 26.29 -47.02
N ARG A 124 42.29 25.53 -45.94
CA ARG A 124 41.31 25.53 -44.87
C ARG A 124 41.46 26.75 -43.96
N ARG A 125 40.50 27.70 -44.06
CA ARG A 125 40.45 28.88 -43.19
C ARG A 125 39.44 28.66 -42.04
N LEU A 126 39.84 28.96 -40.80
CA LEU A 126 38.98 28.90 -39.64
C LEU A 126 37.95 30.06 -39.68
N VAL A 127 36.68 29.75 -39.87
CA VAL A 127 35.58 30.74 -39.90
C VAL A 127 35.05 30.98 -38.50
N ARG A 128 34.97 29.92 -37.67
CA ARG A 128 34.47 30.01 -36.31
C ARG A 128 35.26 29.08 -35.39
N LYS A 129 35.75 29.63 -34.30
CA LYS A 129 36.44 28.86 -33.26
C LYS A 129 35.45 27.91 -32.55
N ALA A 130 35.91 26.75 -32.14
CA ALA A 130 35.15 25.87 -31.24
C ALA A 130 34.80 26.62 -29.94
N ARG A 131 33.57 26.45 -29.49
CA ARG A 131 33.14 26.95 -28.20
C ARG A 131 32.78 25.76 -27.32
N PRO A 132 33.28 25.66 -26.09
CA PRO A 132 32.88 24.61 -25.17
C PRO A 132 31.41 24.77 -24.77
N ALA A 133 30.78 23.71 -24.31
CA ALA A 133 29.46 23.79 -23.76
C ALA A 133 29.49 24.64 -22.47
N VAL A 134 28.52 25.53 -22.33
CA VAL A 134 28.32 26.25 -21.07
C VAL A 134 27.40 25.40 -20.18
N ILE A 135 27.93 24.96 -19.06
CA ILE A 135 27.25 24.10 -18.10
C ILE A 135 27.00 24.94 -16.84
N GLU A 136 25.74 25.04 -16.44
CA GLU A 136 25.35 25.70 -15.19
C GLU A 136 24.77 24.66 -14.23
N ARG A 137 24.99 24.86 -12.92
CA ARG A 137 24.33 24.06 -11.90
C ARG A 137 22.86 24.47 -11.84
N SER A 138 21.98 23.51 -12.02
CA SER A 138 20.54 23.73 -11.97
C SER A 138 19.86 22.70 -11.10
N GLY A 139 19.13 23.17 -10.10
CA GLY A 139 18.32 22.34 -9.23
C GLY A 139 18.98 22.02 -7.87
N LYS A 140 18.23 21.26 -7.06
CA LYS A 140 18.70 20.78 -5.76
C LYS A 140 19.65 19.61 -5.96
N SER A 141 20.80 19.62 -5.32
CA SER A 141 21.68 18.45 -5.23
C SER A 141 21.15 17.46 -4.20
N TYR A 142 21.25 16.18 -4.53
CA TYR A 142 20.90 15.07 -3.62
C TYR A 142 22.12 14.16 -3.49
N SER A 143 22.60 13.98 -2.25
CA SER A 143 23.66 13.02 -1.96
C SER A 143 23.01 11.64 -1.74
N VAL A 144 22.99 10.83 -2.77
CA VAL A 144 22.43 9.47 -2.74
C VAL A 144 23.48 8.52 -3.28
N SER A 145 23.85 7.49 -2.52
CA SER A 145 24.85 6.52 -2.96
C SER A 145 24.28 5.56 -4.01
N ALA A 146 25.13 4.96 -4.84
CA ALA A 146 24.71 3.96 -5.82
C ALA A 146 23.96 2.78 -5.15
N LYS A 147 24.35 2.39 -3.93
CA LYS A 147 23.69 1.33 -3.15
C LYS A 147 22.27 1.73 -2.69
N GLU A 148 22.06 2.97 -2.35
CA GLU A 148 20.73 3.51 -2.01
C GLU A 148 19.86 3.59 -3.26
N LEU A 149 20.41 4.09 -4.39
CA LEU A 149 19.70 4.08 -5.66
C LEU A 149 19.28 2.67 -6.08
N ALA A 150 20.15 1.66 -5.89
CA ALA A 150 19.81 0.27 -6.19
C ALA A 150 18.59 -0.24 -5.41
N LYS A 151 18.35 0.28 -4.19
CA LYS A 151 17.20 -0.08 -3.37
C LYS A 151 15.95 0.74 -3.71
N SER A 152 16.14 1.98 -4.18
CA SER A 152 15.04 2.90 -4.50
C SER A 152 14.51 2.71 -5.92
N ILE A 153 15.35 2.23 -6.85
CA ILE A 153 15.01 2.06 -8.27
C ILE A 153 14.38 0.69 -8.53
N SER A 154 13.28 0.70 -9.25
CA SER A 154 12.65 -0.49 -9.81
C SER A 154 12.37 -0.32 -11.29
N VAL A 155 12.51 -1.40 -12.06
CA VAL A 155 12.26 -1.41 -13.50
C VAL A 155 11.07 -2.31 -13.78
N GLY A 156 10.02 -1.71 -14.35
CA GLY A 156 8.81 -2.39 -14.78
C GLY A 156 8.83 -2.58 -16.30
N THR A 157 8.39 -3.75 -16.74
CA THR A 157 8.28 -4.10 -18.15
C THR A 157 6.85 -4.50 -18.46
N GLN A 158 6.31 -4.09 -19.60
CA GLN A 158 5.03 -4.60 -20.09
C GLN A 158 5.28 -5.73 -21.06
N GLN A 159 4.56 -6.83 -20.93
CA GLN A 159 4.66 -7.93 -21.89
C GLN A 159 4.32 -7.41 -23.29
N GLN A 160 5.12 -7.84 -24.27
CA GLN A 160 4.97 -7.47 -25.70
C GLN A 160 5.14 -5.98 -26.01
N SER A 161 5.80 -5.22 -25.12
CA SER A 161 6.10 -3.80 -25.33
C SER A 161 7.60 -3.55 -25.39
N GLN A 162 8.03 -2.66 -26.28
CA GLN A 162 9.40 -2.13 -26.33
C GLN A 162 9.61 -0.98 -25.33
N VAL A 163 8.54 -0.55 -24.66
CA VAL A 163 8.57 0.47 -23.64
C VAL A 163 8.74 -0.20 -22.27
N PHE A 164 9.68 0.27 -21.50
CA PHE A 164 9.83 -0.10 -20.11
C PHE A 164 9.81 1.16 -19.24
N SER A 165 9.46 0.97 -17.96
CA SER A 165 9.38 2.03 -17.00
C SER A 165 10.47 1.90 -15.95
N ILE A 166 11.08 3.02 -15.60
CA ILE A 166 11.97 3.13 -14.43
C ILE A 166 11.20 3.90 -13.38
N SER A 167 11.09 3.36 -12.18
CA SER A 167 10.45 4.01 -11.05
C SER A 167 11.44 4.21 -9.92
N ALA A 168 11.43 5.38 -9.30
CA ALA A 168 12.22 5.70 -8.11
C ALA A 168 11.30 5.97 -6.92
N LYS A 169 11.63 5.40 -5.76
CA LYS A 169 10.89 5.56 -4.51
C LYS A 169 11.74 6.31 -3.49
N ALA A 170 11.31 7.53 -3.10
CA ALA A 170 12.05 8.39 -2.20
C ALA A 170 11.15 9.04 -1.13
N ASP A 171 11.77 9.71 -0.15
CA ASP A 171 11.08 10.37 0.97
C ASP A 171 10.34 11.64 0.56
N THR A 172 10.71 12.25 -0.57
CA THR A 172 10.05 13.45 -1.07
C THR A 172 9.72 13.33 -2.55
N PRO A 173 8.62 13.97 -3.02
CA PRO A 173 8.22 13.94 -4.43
C PRO A 173 9.32 14.44 -5.37
N ALA A 174 10.03 15.51 -4.96
CA ALA A 174 11.09 16.11 -5.77
C ALA A 174 12.35 15.23 -5.85
N LYS A 175 12.70 14.51 -4.77
CA LYS A 175 13.82 13.57 -4.75
C LYS A 175 13.52 12.37 -5.65
N ALA A 176 12.31 11.78 -5.56
CA ALA A 176 11.88 10.69 -6.43
C ALA A 176 11.96 11.05 -7.91
N LYS A 177 11.50 12.28 -8.27
CA LYS A 177 11.62 12.83 -9.62
C LYS A 177 13.08 12.95 -10.05
N ALA A 178 13.94 13.51 -9.20
CA ALA A 178 15.35 13.72 -9.51
C ALA A 178 16.06 12.37 -9.73
N GLU A 179 15.83 11.40 -8.85
CA GLU A 179 16.43 10.05 -8.94
C GLU A 179 16.04 9.35 -10.23
N VAL A 180 14.75 9.29 -10.56
CA VAL A 180 14.30 8.59 -11.76
C VAL A 180 14.81 9.24 -13.04
N ASN A 181 14.83 10.59 -13.11
CA ASN A 181 15.32 11.29 -14.29
C ASN A 181 16.83 11.16 -14.44
N ALA A 182 17.59 11.23 -13.34
CA ALA A 182 19.04 11.02 -13.38
C ALA A 182 19.40 9.62 -13.90
N VAL A 183 18.69 8.58 -13.44
CA VAL A 183 18.90 7.20 -13.90
C VAL A 183 18.49 7.05 -15.37
N ALA A 184 17.32 7.57 -15.76
CA ALA A 184 16.83 7.50 -17.13
C ALA A 184 17.78 8.21 -18.13
N GLU A 185 18.26 9.40 -17.78
CA GLU A 185 19.22 10.14 -18.60
C GLU A 185 20.58 9.45 -18.68
N THR A 186 21.06 8.93 -17.56
CA THR A 186 22.33 8.18 -17.52
C THR A 186 22.24 6.93 -18.38
N PHE A 187 21.16 6.15 -18.21
CA PHE A 187 20.91 4.98 -19.04
C PHE A 187 20.84 5.32 -20.51
N SER A 188 20.05 6.33 -20.88
CA SER A 188 19.93 6.77 -22.30
C SER A 188 21.25 7.18 -22.94
N LYS A 189 22.19 7.73 -22.15
CA LYS A 189 23.52 8.13 -22.63
C LYS A 189 24.52 6.98 -22.69
N GLU A 190 24.48 6.08 -21.70
CA GLU A 190 25.46 5.01 -21.56
C GLU A 190 25.12 3.75 -22.37
N ILE A 191 23.84 3.48 -22.62
CA ILE A 191 23.42 2.24 -23.30
C ILE A 191 24.02 2.10 -24.72
N PRO A 192 24.12 3.15 -25.54
CA PRO A 192 24.78 3.04 -26.86
C PRO A 192 26.24 2.62 -26.77
N ASN A 193 26.91 2.92 -25.65
CA ASN A 193 28.31 2.56 -25.42
C ASN A 193 28.45 1.13 -24.86
N ILE A 194 27.42 0.59 -24.24
CA ILE A 194 27.42 -0.75 -23.63
C ILE A 194 26.94 -1.79 -24.62
N MET A 195 25.91 -1.44 -25.38
CA MET A 195 25.31 -2.29 -26.40
C MET A 195 25.27 -1.56 -27.72
N SER A 196 25.41 -2.28 -28.83
CA SER A 196 25.29 -1.71 -30.19
C SER A 196 23.85 -1.34 -30.57
N VAL A 197 23.10 -0.75 -29.64
CA VAL A 197 21.73 -0.26 -29.84
C VAL A 197 21.78 1.20 -30.32
N ASN A 198 21.04 1.52 -31.37
CA ASN A 198 21.19 2.79 -32.05
C ASN A 198 20.45 3.95 -31.37
N ASN A 199 19.43 3.70 -30.58
CA ASN A 199 18.67 4.80 -29.98
C ASN A 199 17.82 4.32 -28.78
N VAL A 200 17.98 5.03 -27.66
CA VAL A 200 17.07 4.98 -26.50
C VAL A 200 16.45 6.35 -26.35
N THR A 201 15.15 6.40 -26.40
CA THR A 201 14.38 7.64 -26.30
C THR A 201 13.60 7.65 -25.00
N ILE A 202 13.75 8.74 -24.23
CA ILE A 202 12.89 8.97 -23.07
C ILE A 202 11.55 9.45 -23.60
N VAL A 203 10.53 8.61 -23.48
CA VAL A 203 9.16 8.90 -23.94
C VAL A 203 8.46 9.83 -22.94
N ALA A 204 8.66 9.55 -21.65
CA ALA A 204 8.13 10.39 -20.58
C ALA A 204 9.15 10.54 -19.45
N ASN A 205 9.42 11.76 -19.08
CA ASN A 205 10.23 12.07 -17.91
C ASN A 205 9.42 11.83 -16.63
N GLY A 206 10.10 11.49 -15.55
CA GLY A 206 9.49 11.40 -14.23
C GLY A 206 8.93 12.75 -13.81
N THR A 207 7.68 12.74 -13.39
CA THR A 207 6.98 13.89 -12.78
C THR A 207 7.20 13.89 -11.27
N ASN A 208 6.63 14.85 -10.54
CA ASN A 208 6.67 14.84 -9.09
C ASN A 208 6.07 13.54 -8.58
N GLY A 209 6.77 12.89 -7.66
CA GLY A 209 6.37 11.59 -7.12
C GLY A 209 4.98 11.63 -6.48
N VAL A 210 4.21 10.59 -6.72
CA VAL A 210 2.91 10.37 -6.06
C VAL A 210 3.15 9.49 -4.84
N GLN A 211 2.43 9.75 -3.75
CA GLN A 211 2.52 8.92 -2.55
C GLN A 211 2.13 7.48 -2.87
N SER A 212 3.05 6.55 -2.62
CA SER A 212 2.88 5.13 -2.92
C SER A 212 2.89 4.24 -1.68
N SER A 213 3.34 4.77 -0.55
CA SER A 213 3.42 4.05 0.73
C SER A 213 3.28 5.05 1.87
N PRO A 214 2.65 4.66 3.00
CA PRO A 214 1.95 3.40 3.19
C PRO A 214 0.62 3.33 2.43
N ASN A 215 0.16 2.13 2.15
CA ASN A 215 -1.19 1.92 1.64
C ASN A 215 -2.18 1.87 2.81
N VAL A 216 -2.68 3.04 3.22
CA VAL A 216 -3.58 3.20 4.37
C VAL A 216 -4.77 2.24 4.32
N LYS A 217 -5.37 2.05 3.14
CA LYS A 217 -6.50 1.13 2.95
C LYS A 217 -6.13 -0.32 3.27
N LEU A 218 -4.93 -0.75 2.86
CA LEU A 218 -4.45 -2.11 3.12
C LEU A 218 -4.18 -2.32 4.62
N PHE A 219 -3.55 -1.36 5.28
CA PHE A 219 -3.26 -1.45 6.73
C PHE A 219 -4.53 -1.45 7.57
N THR A 220 -5.52 -0.62 7.22
CA THR A 220 -6.83 -0.60 7.89
C THR A 220 -7.56 -1.92 7.69
N LEU A 221 -7.57 -2.47 6.46
CA LEU A 221 -8.20 -3.75 6.18
C LEU A 221 -7.48 -4.90 6.92
N ALA A 222 -6.14 -4.90 6.92
CA ALA A 222 -5.36 -5.90 7.65
C ALA A 222 -5.65 -5.84 9.16
N GLY A 223 -5.70 -4.64 9.75
CA GLY A 223 -6.08 -4.43 11.13
C GLY A 223 -7.49 -4.96 11.43
N PHE A 224 -8.45 -4.73 10.53
CA PHE A 224 -9.81 -5.24 10.66
C PHE A 224 -9.85 -6.78 10.67
N VAL A 225 -9.16 -7.43 9.71
CA VAL A 225 -9.12 -8.90 9.61
C VAL A 225 -8.44 -9.51 10.84
N VAL A 226 -7.30 -8.97 11.27
CA VAL A 226 -6.62 -9.42 12.48
C VAL A 226 -7.52 -9.23 13.70
N GLY A 227 -8.22 -8.10 13.78
CA GLY A 227 -9.18 -7.82 14.86
C GLY A 227 -10.31 -8.83 14.90
N LEU A 228 -10.84 -9.21 13.75
CA LEU A 228 -11.91 -10.21 13.64
C LEU A 228 -11.42 -11.58 14.10
N VAL A 229 -10.24 -12.02 13.65
CA VAL A 229 -9.68 -13.34 14.05
C VAL A 229 -9.38 -13.38 15.54
N LEU A 230 -8.75 -12.34 16.08
CA LEU A 230 -8.44 -12.27 17.52
C LEU A 230 -9.70 -12.22 18.38
N SER A 231 -10.69 -11.39 18.00
CA SER A 231 -11.94 -11.29 18.75
C SER A 231 -12.72 -12.60 18.73
N PHE A 232 -12.73 -13.30 17.60
CA PHE A 232 -13.35 -14.60 17.47
C PHE A 232 -12.67 -15.64 18.38
N ALA A 233 -11.32 -15.67 18.39
CA ALA A 233 -10.57 -16.55 19.26
C ALA A 233 -10.88 -16.31 20.76
N VAL A 234 -10.91 -15.02 21.17
CA VAL A 234 -11.23 -14.63 22.55
C VAL A 234 -12.67 -15.04 22.92
N VAL A 235 -13.62 -14.82 22.00
CA VAL A 235 -15.03 -15.21 22.22
C VAL A 235 -15.16 -16.73 22.36
N LEU A 236 -14.47 -17.51 21.52
CA LEU A 236 -14.46 -18.97 21.61
C LEU A 236 -13.88 -19.45 22.94
N ILE A 237 -12.71 -18.94 23.34
CA ILE A 237 -12.08 -19.31 24.62
C ILE A 237 -13.04 -18.99 25.79
N ARG A 238 -13.68 -17.83 25.73
CA ARG A 238 -14.61 -17.42 26.79
C ARG A 238 -15.86 -18.29 26.85
N GLU A 239 -16.41 -18.66 25.69
CA GLU A 239 -17.57 -19.55 25.64
C GLU A 239 -17.22 -20.99 26.03
N MET A 240 -16.05 -21.49 25.67
CA MET A 240 -15.55 -22.81 26.12
C MET A 240 -15.23 -22.84 27.62
N SER A 241 -14.90 -21.70 28.22
CA SER A 241 -14.65 -21.57 29.65
C SER A 241 -15.94 -21.34 30.47
N ASP A 242 -17.07 -21.07 29.81
CA ASP A 242 -18.37 -20.88 30.46
C ASP A 242 -19.00 -22.24 30.75
N THR A 243 -18.78 -22.75 31.97
CA THR A 243 -19.33 -24.01 32.46
C THR A 243 -20.75 -23.86 32.99
N THR A 244 -21.44 -22.77 32.73
CA THR A 244 -22.79 -22.51 33.22
C THR A 244 -23.78 -23.40 32.48
N VAL A 245 -24.47 -24.25 33.22
CA VAL A 245 -25.56 -25.08 32.71
C VAL A 245 -26.75 -24.16 32.41
N ARG A 246 -27.07 -23.99 31.14
CA ARG A 246 -28.15 -23.08 30.67
C ARG A 246 -29.32 -23.79 30.06
N ASP A 247 -29.14 -25.04 29.65
CA ASP A 247 -30.17 -25.83 29.00
C ASP A 247 -30.74 -26.90 29.94
N ASP A 248 -32.07 -26.91 30.10
CA ASP A 248 -32.80 -27.91 30.88
C ASP A 248 -32.61 -29.33 30.28
N GLU A 249 -32.28 -29.39 29.00
CA GLU A 249 -32.02 -30.60 28.28
C GLU A 249 -30.70 -31.28 28.71
N PHE A 250 -29.71 -30.49 29.11
CA PHE A 250 -28.44 -30.97 29.67
C PHE A 250 -28.67 -31.64 31.04
N LEU A 251 -29.51 -31.05 31.88
CA LEU A 251 -29.83 -31.61 33.21
C LEU A 251 -30.53 -32.96 33.09
N THR A 252 -31.43 -33.13 32.13
CA THR A 252 -32.21 -34.36 31.99
C THR A 252 -31.45 -35.45 31.23
N ARG A 253 -30.67 -35.11 30.16
CA ARG A 253 -29.97 -36.09 29.34
C ARG A 253 -28.62 -36.53 29.90
N GLU A 254 -27.83 -35.56 30.39
CA GLU A 254 -26.44 -35.83 30.85
C GLU A 254 -26.38 -36.22 32.33
N LEU A 255 -27.17 -35.55 33.15
CA LEU A 255 -27.16 -35.78 34.62
C LEU A 255 -28.29 -36.65 35.11
N GLY A 256 -29.22 -37.04 34.24
CA GLY A 256 -30.37 -37.89 34.62
C GLY A 256 -31.30 -37.24 35.67
N LEU A 257 -31.20 -35.91 35.85
CA LEU A 257 -31.97 -35.18 36.84
C LEU A 257 -33.29 -34.70 36.25
N THR A 258 -34.40 -34.92 36.98
CA THR A 258 -35.71 -34.42 36.59
C THR A 258 -35.78 -32.92 36.86
N ASN A 259 -36.06 -32.11 35.86
CA ASN A 259 -36.27 -30.68 36.03
C ASN A 259 -37.58 -30.43 36.77
N LEU A 260 -37.49 -29.87 38.00
CA LEU A 260 -38.63 -29.57 38.85
C LEU A 260 -39.27 -28.21 38.58
N GLY A 261 -38.76 -27.47 37.59
CA GLY A 261 -39.25 -26.15 37.18
C GLY A 261 -38.22 -25.03 37.36
N GLN A 262 -38.49 -23.91 36.70
CA GLN A 262 -37.66 -22.71 36.77
C GLN A 262 -38.33 -21.64 37.65
N ILE A 263 -37.56 -21.06 38.57
CA ILE A 263 -37.99 -19.90 39.33
C ILE A 263 -37.42 -18.63 38.70
N ALA A 264 -38.31 -17.81 38.18
CA ALA A 264 -37.92 -16.53 37.61
C ALA A 264 -37.47 -15.55 38.73
N HIS A 265 -36.29 -14.98 38.57
CA HIS A 265 -35.81 -13.92 39.46
C HIS A 265 -36.42 -12.59 39.05
N PHE A 266 -37.32 -12.05 39.86
CA PHE A 266 -37.92 -10.74 39.66
C PHE A 266 -37.07 -9.67 40.35
N HIS A 267 -36.48 -8.77 39.61
CA HIS A 267 -36.01 -7.51 40.18
C HIS A 267 -37.19 -6.62 40.46
N LEU A 268 -37.60 -6.54 41.72
CA LEU A 268 -38.55 -5.52 42.16
C LEU A 268 -37.83 -4.16 41.99
N SER A 269 -38.21 -3.43 40.97
CA SER A 269 -37.85 -2.02 40.86
C SER A 269 -38.36 -1.30 42.11
N SER A 270 -37.47 -0.64 42.86
CA SER A 270 -37.73 0.04 44.12
C SER A 270 -38.61 1.29 44.01
N SER A 271 -39.43 1.39 42.95
CA SER A 271 -40.36 2.50 42.75
C SER A 271 -41.85 2.16 43.00
N PHE A 272 -42.13 1.13 43.84
CA PHE A 272 -43.50 0.91 44.32
C PHE A 272 -43.79 1.87 45.49
N THR A 273 -44.05 3.14 45.18
CA THR A 273 -44.58 4.09 46.15
C THR A 273 -46.07 3.73 46.39
N ILE A 274 -46.39 3.08 47.53
CA ILE A 274 -47.77 2.93 47.95
C ILE A 274 -48.32 4.32 48.26
N LYS A 275 -49.14 4.87 47.36
CA LYS A 275 -49.94 6.04 47.66
C LYS A 275 -50.92 5.65 48.76
N LYS A 276 -50.60 6.02 49.99
CA LYS A 276 -51.51 5.92 51.14
C LYS A 276 -52.75 6.76 50.81
N SER A 277 -53.84 6.10 50.53
CA SER A 277 -55.13 6.77 50.33
C SER A 277 -55.52 7.51 51.62
N ALA A 278 -55.51 8.83 51.59
CA ALA A 278 -55.97 9.66 52.69
C ALA A 278 -57.51 9.49 52.84
N SER A 279 -57.89 8.81 53.85
CA SER A 279 -59.31 8.74 54.28
C SER A 279 -59.82 10.15 54.55
N MET A 280 -60.74 10.61 53.74
CA MET A 280 -61.54 11.82 54.00
C MET A 280 -62.53 11.56 55.11
N THR A 281 -62.17 11.97 56.31
CA THR A 281 -63.14 12.14 57.38
C THR A 281 -63.69 13.56 57.25
N ASN A 282 -64.86 13.62 56.60
CA ASN A 282 -65.63 14.86 56.50
C ASN A 282 -66.52 14.98 57.76
N ARG A 283 -66.04 15.77 58.72
CA ARG A 283 -66.85 16.18 59.83
C ARG A 283 -67.53 17.49 59.53
N GLY A 284 -68.85 17.40 59.24
CA GLY A 284 -69.69 18.56 59.07
C GLY A 284 -69.78 19.38 60.38
N GLN A 285 -69.44 20.66 60.27
CA GLN A 285 -69.80 21.68 61.27
C GLN A 285 -71.06 22.40 60.85
N THR A 286 -72.14 22.02 61.57
CA THR A 286 -73.38 22.77 61.55
C THR A 286 -73.20 24.11 62.29
N LYS A 287 -73.35 25.19 61.63
CA LYS A 287 -73.33 26.54 62.14
C LYS A 287 -74.71 26.86 62.62
N ARG A 288 -74.95 26.88 63.94
CA ARG A 288 -76.16 27.45 64.53
C ARG A 288 -76.12 28.99 64.46
N ARG A 289 -77.09 29.52 63.81
CA ARG A 289 -77.46 30.95 63.86
C ARG A 289 -78.36 31.15 65.06
N ARG A 290 -78.02 32.11 65.95
CA ARG A 290 -78.95 32.71 66.86
C ARG A 290 -79.27 34.12 66.47
N VAL A 291 -80.53 34.46 66.63
CA VAL A 291 -81.25 35.73 66.51
C VAL A 291 -80.57 36.83 67.27
#